data_6bdf19c2fc3845ee7b56933b08a39c79
#
_entry.id   6bdf19c2fc3845ee7b56933b08a39c79
#
_cell.length_a   1.000
_cell.length_b   1.000
_cell.length_c   1.000
_cell.angle_alpha   90.00
_cell.angle_beta   90.00
_cell.angle_gamma   90.00
#
_symmetry.space_group_name_H-M   'P 1'
#
loop_
_entity.id
_entity.type
_entity.pdbx_description
1 polymer ?
#
loop_
_entity_poly.entity_id
_entity_poly.type
_entity_poly.pdbx_seq_one_letter_code
_entity_poly.pdbx_strand_id
1 'polypeptide(L)'
;MIAAAFAAVLALAGCQPVATVPKPARGGTAVEALIGQATVLNPLFETNESTRDVNRLIYQGLTAVDAQQNVVGLLARDWAVSLDHLTYTVNVRDDVKWADGQPLGADDVLFTYHVLQDLEYQQPGAEDWRQVGIAAGGPGQVVFTLRAPDASFPLSLRVGIVPKHIFAGMAPEQIQASPYSGLRAFGTGPFKVGSINQLAITLDRNPFASPEPYLDHLVLRTYPATDPQVAIRAVLSGAADLVGGIQPQEVDTLLARNDLTVQEGRMFTNSFVSFNSDGDGKQFFSDPKVRLALVQAIDRQKIVSDVFSGRADADANPIPVADWAYSSAAGNVHAFDAIAAAKALDAAGWLLDPTSRLRVKNNVSFKVTLVAADSYPNQQAAEAVAAQLNAIGVGVEVKPVPASKLLQDYLLTHKYQMALVSIDVGPDPDQYSLWHSGIDPASLNFAYSRGWGLIDKDLEDGRATLEPPQRLAAYIDFQMLMADAAPAIFLYAGRYQYAVSQRVHGVHFNKAIEPYDRFQYVTDWYVNTTG
;
A
#
# COMPACT_ATOMS: atom_id res chain seq x y z
N MET A 1 -22.48 24.76 80.34
CA MET A 1 -21.15 24.13 80.21
C MET A 1 -21.25 23.00 79.21
N ILE A 2 -20.83 23.27 77.95
CA ILE A 2 -20.89 22.30 76.88
C ILE A 2 -19.45 22.00 76.48
N ALA A 3 -19.04 20.73 76.72
CA ALA A 3 -17.70 20.27 76.36
C ALA A 3 -17.68 19.83 74.89
N ALA A 4 -16.82 20.45 74.08
CA ALA A 4 -16.60 20.07 72.70
C ALA A 4 -15.53 18.97 72.65
N ALA A 5 -15.86 17.81 72.10
CA ALA A 5 -14.93 16.73 71.77
C ALA A 5 -14.37 16.97 70.36
N PHE A 6 -13.05 17.19 70.26
CA PHE A 6 -12.31 17.22 68.98
C PHE A 6 -11.92 15.77 68.62
N ALA A 7 -12.52 15.24 67.53
CA ALA A 7 -12.10 14.00 66.94
C ALA A 7 -10.97 14.28 65.92
N ALA A 8 -9.79 13.78 66.21
CA ALA A 8 -8.66 13.81 65.28
C ALA A 8 -8.80 12.68 64.24
N VAL A 9 -9.04 13.05 62.99
CA VAL A 9 -9.00 12.13 61.84
C VAL A 9 -7.54 12.05 61.40
N LEU A 10 -6.86 10.92 61.68
CA LEU A 10 -5.60 10.58 61.07
C LEU A 10 -5.84 10.18 59.61
N ALA A 11 -5.43 11.03 58.69
CA ALA A 11 -5.34 10.72 57.27
C ALA A 11 -4.14 9.80 57.04
N LEU A 12 -4.38 8.51 56.88
CA LEU A 12 -3.41 7.56 56.31
C LEU A 12 -3.26 7.89 54.81
N ALA A 13 -2.26 8.72 54.51
CA ALA A 13 -1.78 8.86 53.15
C ALA A 13 -1.09 7.57 52.74
N GLY A 14 -1.81 6.64 52.17
CA GLY A 14 -1.24 5.46 51.52
C GLY A 14 -0.41 5.93 50.33
N CYS A 15 0.91 5.75 50.38
CA CYS A 15 1.77 5.81 49.22
C CYS A 15 1.29 4.71 48.26
N GLN A 16 0.49 5.09 47.25
CA GLN A 16 0.28 4.22 46.10
C GLN A 16 1.65 4.14 45.40
N PRO A 17 2.20 2.92 45.17
CA PRO A 17 3.40 2.79 44.38
C PRO A 17 3.10 3.42 43.00
N VAL A 18 3.86 4.43 42.63
CA VAL A 18 3.87 4.94 41.25
C VAL A 18 4.28 3.74 40.41
N ALA A 19 3.37 3.24 39.60
CA ALA A 19 3.68 2.17 38.66
C ALA A 19 4.82 2.68 37.78
N THR A 20 6.03 2.20 38.02
CA THR A 20 7.19 2.50 37.20
C THR A 20 6.91 1.89 35.83
N VAL A 21 6.78 2.71 34.80
CA VAL A 21 6.70 2.23 33.42
C VAL A 21 7.96 1.44 33.16
N PRO A 22 7.88 0.13 32.85
CA PRO A 22 9.06 -0.67 32.59
C PRO A 22 9.88 -0.06 31.47
N LYS A 23 11.20 0.11 31.67
CA LYS A 23 12.06 0.65 30.63
C LYS A 23 12.48 -0.46 29.68
N PRO A 24 12.56 -0.18 28.35
CA PRO A 24 13.08 -1.13 27.38
C PRO A 24 14.46 -1.65 27.77
N ALA A 25 14.66 -2.96 27.67
CA ALA A 25 15.98 -3.58 27.83
C ALA A 25 16.31 -4.39 26.57
N ARG A 26 17.59 -4.40 26.23
CA ARG A 26 18.10 -5.18 25.09
C ARG A 26 18.00 -6.68 25.36
N GLY A 27 17.84 -7.42 24.28
CA GLY A 27 17.83 -8.88 24.29
C GLY A 27 16.49 -9.50 23.95
N GLY A 28 16.49 -10.80 23.77
CA GLY A 28 15.31 -11.59 23.52
C GLY A 28 14.91 -11.70 22.05
N THR A 29 13.83 -12.43 21.82
CA THR A 29 13.34 -12.80 20.49
C THR A 29 11.84 -12.51 20.38
N ALA A 30 11.43 -11.83 19.31
CA ALA A 30 10.05 -11.76 18.87
C ALA A 30 9.82 -12.70 17.68
N VAL A 31 8.60 -13.22 17.55
CA VAL A 31 8.22 -14.16 16.48
C VAL A 31 7.06 -13.56 15.69
N GLU A 32 7.30 -13.24 14.42
CA GLU A 32 6.29 -12.82 13.44
C GLU A 32 5.79 -14.02 12.65
N ALA A 33 4.49 -14.18 12.53
CA ALA A 33 3.88 -15.13 11.61
C ALA A 33 3.82 -14.52 10.20
N LEU A 34 4.72 -14.91 9.32
CA LEU A 34 4.81 -14.46 7.94
C LEU A 34 3.91 -15.32 7.04
N ILE A 35 2.89 -14.72 6.43
CA ILE A 35 1.98 -15.42 5.51
C ILE A 35 2.59 -15.38 4.11
N GLY A 36 2.91 -16.55 3.56
CA GLY A 36 3.64 -16.70 2.31
C GLY A 36 5.13 -17.02 2.53
N GLN A 37 5.89 -17.06 1.47
CA GLN A 37 7.30 -17.42 1.49
C GLN A 37 8.15 -16.33 0.85
N ALA A 38 9.15 -15.84 1.58
CA ALA A 38 10.18 -14.98 1.02
C ALA A 38 11.18 -15.85 0.24
N THR A 39 11.44 -15.49 -1.01
CA THR A 39 12.23 -16.33 -1.94
C THR A 39 13.62 -15.78 -2.21
N VAL A 40 13.74 -14.47 -2.48
CA VAL A 40 15.01 -13.79 -2.79
C VAL A 40 15.17 -12.61 -1.84
N LEU A 41 16.14 -12.69 -0.92
CA LEU A 41 16.40 -11.64 0.06
C LEU A 41 17.33 -10.58 -0.53
N ASN A 42 16.83 -9.89 -1.56
CA ASN A 42 17.51 -8.79 -2.22
C ASN A 42 16.46 -7.81 -2.75
N PRO A 43 16.53 -6.52 -2.40
CA PRO A 43 15.50 -5.54 -2.71
C PRO A 43 15.34 -5.25 -4.22
N LEU A 44 16.29 -5.69 -5.04
CA LEU A 44 16.20 -5.55 -6.50
C LEU A 44 15.32 -6.64 -7.15
N PHE A 45 14.99 -7.75 -6.45
CA PHE A 45 14.29 -8.91 -7.00
C PHE A 45 13.05 -9.29 -6.17
N GLU A 46 12.31 -8.31 -5.71
CA GLU A 46 11.09 -8.50 -4.90
C GLU A 46 9.93 -8.97 -5.78
N THR A 47 9.49 -10.21 -5.59
CA THR A 47 8.40 -10.80 -6.38
C THR A 47 7.08 -10.93 -5.62
N ASN A 48 7.10 -10.77 -4.29
CA ASN A 48 5.92 -10.91 -3.45
C ASN A 48 6.06 -10.11 -2.14
N GLU A 49 4.93 -9.94 -1.45
CA GLU A 49 4.85 -9.18 -0.20
C GLU A 49 5.76 -9.74 0.89
N SER A 50 5.79 -11.07 1.09
CA SER A 50 6.65 -11.68 2.12
C SER A 50 8.13 -11.42 1.90
N THR A 51 8.59 -11.39 0.63
CA THR A 51 9.97 -11.01 0.29
C THR A 51 10.23 -9.54 0.61
N ARG A 52 9.29 -8.66 0.29
CA ARG A 52 9.38 -7.23 0.57
C ARG A 52 9.44 -6.96 2.08
N ASP A 53 8.61 -7.65 2.86
CA ASP A 53 8.61 -7.59 4.32
C ASP A 53 9.99 -7.90 4.91
N VAL A 54 10.61 -9.00 4.46
CA VAL A 54 11.94 -9.40 4.96
C VAL A 54 13.01 -8.40 4.52
N ASN A 55 12.96 -7.96 3.26
CA ASN A 55 13.95 -7.01 2.72
C ASN A 55 13.92 -5.66 3.44
N ARG A 56 12.74 -5.19 3.88
CA ARG A 56 12.61 -3.96 4.70
C ARG A 56 13.35 -4.02 6.02
N LEU A 57 13.48 -5.21 6.60
CA LEU A 57 14.22 -5.43 7.85
C LEU A 57 15.74 -5.46 7.64
N ILE A 58 16.18 -5.74 6.41
CA ILE A 58 17.60 -5.94 6.07
C ILE A 58 18.20 -4.74 5.36
N TYR A 59 17.44 -4.11 4.43
CA TYR A 59 17.94 -3.06 3.55
C TYR A 59 17.23 -1.73 3.78
N GLN A 60 17.93 -0.64 3.51
CA GLN A 60 17.39 0.71 3.54
C GLN A 60 17.56 1.38 2.17
N GLY A 61 16.58 2.21 1.80
CA GLY A 61 16.66 3.08 0.63
C GLY A 61 17.28 4.44 0.96
N LEU A 62 17.43 5.29 -0.04
CA LEU A 62 17.88 6.67 0.16
C LEU A 62 16.87 7.49 0.95
N THR A 63 15.59 7.22 0.75
CA THR A 63 14.48 7.96 1.36
C THR A 63 13.53 7.02 2.11
N ALA A 64 12.68 7.60 2.95
CA ALA A 64 11.57 6.96 3.65
C ALA A 64 10.38 7.93 3.72
N VAL A 65 9.23 7.45 4.19
CA VAL A 65 8.03 8.26 4.43
C VAL A 65 7.80 8.39 5.93
N ASP A 66 7.64 9.60 6.44
CA ASP A 66 7.37 9.85 7.85
C ASP A 66 5.87 9.71 8.21
N ALA A 67 5.54 9.91 9.49
CA ALA A 67 4.17 9.81 9.99
C ALA A 67 3.22 10.89 9.43
N GLN A 68 3.76 11.96 8.84
CA GLN A 68 3.03 13.03 8.18
C GLN A 68 2.93 12.84 6.66
N GLN A 69 3.39 11.70 6.16
CA GLN A 69 3.49 11.34 4.74
C GLN A 69 4.50 12.22 3.95
N ASN A 70 5.44 12.87 4.61
CA ASN A 70 6.53 13.55 3.93
C ASN A 70 7.62 12.55 3.55
N VAL A 71 8.21 12.74 2.38
CA VAL A 71 9.43 12.02 2.00
C VAL A 71 10.60 12.63 2.74
N VAL A 72 11.30 11.81 3.50
CA VAL A 72 12.46 12.20 4.32
C VAL A 72 13.71 11.41 3.94
N GLY A 73 14.88 11.95 4.21
CA GLY A 73 16.14 11.22 4.00
C GLY A 73 16.30 10.06 5.00
N LEU A 74 16.81 8.92 4.51
CA LEU A 74 17.17 7.75 5.33
C LEU A 74 18.68 7.45 5.15
N LEU A 75 19.11 6.90 4.01
CA LEU A 75 20.52 6.86 3.62
C LEU A 75 20.96 8.15 2.90
N ALA A 76 20.03 8.90 2.31
CA ALA A 76 20.28 10.28 1.93
C ALA A 76 20.26 11.16 3.19
N ARG A 77 21.27 12.04 3.33
CA ARG A 77 21.24 13.10 4.34
C ARG A 77 20.25 14.20 3.96
N ASP A 78 20.26 14.58 2.70
CA ASP A 78 19.42 15.59 2.06
C ASP A 78 19.52 15.48 0.54
N TRP A 79 18.73 16.26 -0.19
CA TRP A 79 18.86 16.43 -1.63
C TRP A 79 18.48 17.84 -2.07
N ALA A 80 19.03 18.27 -3.19
CA ALA A 80 18.67 19.52 -3.85
C ALA A 80 18.04 19.23 -5.20
N VAL A 81 17.07 20.05 -5.60
CA VAL A 81 16.39 19.95 -6.89
C VAL A 81 16.71 21.21 -7.72
N SER A 82 17.03 21.04 -9.00
CA SER A 82 17.26 22.15 -9.94
C SER A 82 15.99 22.97 -10.19
N LEU A 83 16.16 24.21 -10.66
CA LEU A 83 15.04 25.13 -10.91
C LEU A 83 14.05 24.64 -11.98
N ASP A 84 14.51 23.81 -12.89
CA ASP A 84 13.67 23.16 -13.92
C ASP A 84 13.00 21.87 -13.43
N HIS A 85 13.23 21.49 -12.17
CA HIS A 85 12.74 20.28 -11.50
C HIS A 85 13.19 18.95 -12.17
N LEU A 86 14.23 18.98 -13.01
CA LEU A 86 14.71 17.81 -13.73
C LEU A 86 15.88 17.11 -13.03
N THR A 87 16.65 17.79 -12.18
CA THR A 87 17.87 17.23 -11.60
C THR A 87 17.77 17.18 -10.08
N TYR A 88 17.95 15.98 -9.53
CA TYR A 88 18.01 15.72 -8.10
C TYR A 88 19.44 15.38 -7.71
N THR A 89 20.10 16.22 -6.91
CA THR A 89 21.43 15.97 -6.35
C THR A 89 21.29 15.46 -4.94
N VAL A 90 21.54 14.19 -4.73
CA VAL A 90 21.36 13.51 -3.44
C VAL A 90 22.70 13.41 -2.70
N ASN A 91 22.75 13.90 -1.46
CA ASN A 91 23.88 13.77 -0.56
C ASN A 91 23.73 12.49 0.26
N VAL A 92 24.60 11.52 0.03
CA VAL A 92 24.61 10.25 0.77
C VAL A 92 25.25 10.45 2.15
N ARG A 93 24.71 9.83 3.20
CA ARG A 93 25.29 9.82 4.55
C ARG A 93 26.65 9.12 4.54
N ASP A 94 27.58 9.59 5.37
CA ASP A 94 28.95 9.08 5.54
C ASP A 94 29.18 8.37 6.88
N ASP A 95 28.16 8.36 7.75
CA ASP A 95 28.18 7.73 9.07
C ASP A 95 27.52 6.34 9.10
N VAL A 96 27.07 5.81 7.95
CA VAL A 96 26.39 4.52 7.84
C VAL A 96 27.38 3.40 7.51
N LYS A 97 27.17 2.23 8.13
CA LYS A 97 27.93 1.01 7.84
C LYS A 97 27.01 -0.14 7.44
N TRP A 98 27.52 -0.98 6.56
CA TRP A 98 26.95 -2.30 6.30
C TRP A 98 27.05 -3.20 7.54
N ALA A 99 26.23 -4.26 7.60
CA ALA A 99 26.26 -5.18 8.74
C ALA A 99 27.52 -6.04 8.83
N ASP A 100 28.44 -5.95 7.88
CA ASP A 100 29.80 -6.51 7.93
C ASP A 100 30.85 -5.49 8.41
N GLY A 101 30.44 -4.25 8.70
CA GLY A 101 31.28 -3.16 9.20
C GLY A 101 31.93 -2.29 8.14
N GLN A 102 31.80 -2.60 6.85
CA GLN A 102 32.28 -1.74 5.76
C GLN A 102 31.45 -0.43 5.70
N PRO A 103 32.04 0.71 5.32
CA PRO A 103 31.31 1.95 5.15
C PRO A 103 30.41 1.89 3.90
N LEU A 104 29.19 2.47 4.00
CA LEU A 104 28.34 2.74 2.84
C LEU A 104 28.78 4.06 2.18
N GLY A 105 28.73 4.14 0.86
CA GLY A 105 29.07 5.35 0.10
C GLY A 105 28.22 5.55 -1.16
N ALA A 106 28.42 6.69 -1.83
CA ALA A 106 27.77 7.02 -3.09
C ALA A 106 27.99 5.96 -4.19
N ASP A 107 29.11 5.24 -4.13
CA ASP A 107 29.44 4.17 -5.06
C ASP A 107 28.48 2.97 -4.95
N ASP A 108 27.98 2.64 -3.74
CA ASP A 108 26.98 1.59 -3.54
C ASP A 108 25.64 2.03 -4.13
N VAL A 109 25.30 3.29 -3.97
CA VAL A 109 24.09 3.89 -4.56
C VAL A 109 24.14 3.83 -6.07
N LEU A 110 25.24 4.33 -6.66
CA LEU A 110 25.44 4.27 -8.12
C LEU A 110 25.36 2.83 -8.65
N PHE A 111 26.03 1.89 -7.97
CA PHE A 111 25.98 0.48 -8.33
C PHE A 111 24.54 -0.06 -8.35
N THR A 112 23.80 0.19 -7.27
CA THR A 112 22.42 -0.28 -7.12
C THR A 112 21.53 0.18 -8.28
N TYR A 113 21.53 1.49 -8.56
CA TYR A 113 20.69 2.04 -9.62
C TYR A 113 21.18 1.68 -11.03
N HIS A 114 22.48 1.47 -11.25
CA HIS A 114 22.97 0.94 -12.52
C HIS A 114 22.54 -0.50 -12.77
N VAL A 115 22.39 -1.34 -11.73
CA VAL A 115 21.78 -2.67 -11.88
C VAL A 115 20.32 -2.57 -12.33
N LEU A 116 19.54 -1.61 -11.78
CA LEU A 116 18.16 -1.38 -12.22
C LEU A 116 18.06 -0.93 -13.69
N GLN A 117 19.11 -0.27 -14.22
CA GLN A 117 19.19 0.19 -15.62
C GLN A 117 19.73 -0.87 -16.58
N ASP A 118 20.31 -1.94 -16.06
CA ASP A 118 20.90 -3.00 -16.88
C ASP A 118 19.85 -3.61 -17.83
N LEU A 119 20.23 -3.86 -19.08
CA LEU A 119 19.32 -4.44 -20.08
C LEU A 119 18.93 -5.89 -19.75
N GLU A 120 19.76 -6.60 -18.97
CA GLU A 120 19.46 -7.95 -18.50
C GLU A 120 18.55 -7.95 -17.25
N TYR A 121 18.35 -6.78 -16.61
CA TYR A 121 17.43 -6.64 -15.50
C TYR A 121 15.99 -6.51 -16.01
N GLN A 122 15.19 -7.58 -15.86
CA GLN A 122 13.84 -7.71 -16.43
C GLN A 122 12.73 -7.67 -15.37
N GLN A 123 12.97 -6.98 -14.24
CA GLN A 123 11.94 -6.82 -13.21
C GLN A 123 10.97 -5.68 -13.54
N PRO A 124 9.76 -5.66 -12.98
CA PRO A 124 8.83 -4.54 -13.11
C PRO A 124 9.49 -3.20 -12.73
N GLY A 125 9.21 -2.14 -13.48
CA GLY A 125 9.79 -0.80 -13.27
C GLY A 125 11.21 -0.60 -13.84
N ALA A 126 11.84 -1.61 -14.43
CA ALA A 126 13.17 -1.48 -15.06
C ALA A 126 13.19 -0.41 -16.17
N GLU A 127 12.13 -0.34 -16.99
CA GLU A 127 12.03 0.63 -18.08
C GLU A 127 11.99 2.07 -17.56
N ASP A 128 11.36 2.32 -16.42
CA ASP A 128 11.30 3.65 -15.80
C ASP A 128 12.69 4.11 -15.40
N TRP A 129 13.48 3.22 -14.77
CA TRP A 129 14.87 3.52 -14.40
C TRP A 129 15.77 3.76 -15.60
N ARG A 130 15.56 3.11 -16.73
CA ARG A 130 16.31 3.35 -17.99
C ARG A 130 16.04 4.73 -18.58
N GLN A 131 14.97 5.41 -18.17
CA GLN A 131 14.65 6.78 -18.57
C GLN A 131 15.34 7.83 -17.68
N VAL A 132 15.91 7.46 -16.55
CA VAL A 132 16.56 8.35 -15.59
C VAL A 132 18.07 8.41 -15.87
N GLY A 133 18.63 9.60 -16.03
CA GLY A 133 20.09 9.78 -16.06
C GLY A 133 20.66 9.61 -14.65
N ILE A 134 21.71 8.79 -14.47
CA ILE A 134 22.32 8.53 -13.16
C ILE A 134 23.83 8.72 -13.28
N ALA A 135 24.40 9.60 -12.45
CA ALA A 135 25.82 9.92 -12.49
C ALA A 135 26.37 10.23 -11.09
N ALA A 136 27.68 10.10 -10.94
CA ALA A 136 28.39 10.62 -9.79
C ALA A 136 28.34 12.16 -9.81
N GLY A 137 28.05 12.75 -8.65
CA GLY A 137 28.18 14.19 -8.41
C GLY A 137 29.53 14.55 -7.78
N GLY A 138 29.53 15.47 -6.82
CA GLY A 138 30.67 15.72 -5.95
C GLY A 138 30.95 14.56 -4.99
N PRO A 139 31.92 14.69 -4.09
CA PRO A 139 32.20 13.67 -3.08
C PRO A 139 30.96 13.33 -2.25
N GLY A 140 30.59 12.05 -2.19
CA GLY A 140 29.41 11.56 -1.49
C GLY A 140 28.07 11.90 -2.14
N GLN A 141 28.06 12.34 -3.43
CA GLN A 141 26.86 12.74 -4.14
C GLN A 141 26.52 11.79 -5.28
N VAL A 142 25.20 11.62 -5.50
CA VAL A 142 24.64 10.97 -6.68
C VAL A 142 23.63 11.93 -7.32
N VAL A 143 23.70 12.06 -8.63
CA VAL A 143 22.84 12.94 -9.43
C VAL A 143 21.89 12.09 -10.25
N PHE A 144 20.59 12.36 -10.11
CA PHE A 144 19.54 11.78 -10.95
C PHE A 144 18.97 12.88 -11.86
N THR A 145 18.82 12.58 -13.14
CA THR A 145 18.29 13.51 -14.14
C THR A 145 17.08 12.90 -14.82
N LEU A 146 15.92 13.54 -14.68
CA LEU A 146 14.65 13.13 -15.22
C LEU A 146 14.43 13.71 -16.62
N ARG A 147 13.57 13.09 -17.42
CA ARG A 147 13.15 13.61 -18.74
C ARG A 147 12.04 14.66 -18.65
N ALA A 148 11.23 14.58 -17.60
CA ALA A 148 10.15 15.51 -17.27
C ALA A 148 10.11 15.71 -15.75
N PRO A 149 9.60 16.85 -15.25
CA PRO A 149 9.43 17.07 -13.82
C PRO A 149 8.55 15.98 -13.18
N ASP A 150 8.98 15.48 -12.04
CA ASP A 150 8.24 14.48 -11.25
C ASP A 150 8.47 14.73 -9.76
N ALA A 151 7.49 15.34 -9.11
CA ALA A 151 7.55 15.65 -7.68
C ALA A 151 7.47 14.40 -6.80
N SER A 152 6.99 13.27 -7.33
CA SER A 152 6.94 11.99 -6.63
C SER A 152 8.27 11.22 -6.71
N PHE A 153 9.22 11.64 -7.56
CA PHE A 153 10.49 10.95 -7.79
C PHE A 153 11.25 10.56 -6.51
N PRO A 154 11.31 11.39 -5.44
CA PRO A 154 11.96 10.99 -4.19
C PRO A 154 11.39 9.72 -3.55
N LEU A 155 10.13 9.34 -3.81
CA LEU A 155 9.56 8.05 -3.37
C LEU A 155 10.17 6.86 -4.10
N SER A 156 10.57 7.02 -5.36
CA SER A 156 11.26 5.97 -6.12
C SER A 156 12.64 5.65 -5.52
N LEU A 157 13.22 6.57 -4.74
CA LEU A 157 14.50 6.38 -4.06
C LEU A 157 14.40 5.52 -2.77
N ARG A 158 13.25 4.94 -2.48
CA ARG A 158 13.01 3.98 -1.38
C ARG A 158 13.53 2.57 -1.68
N VAL A 159 13.98 2.30 -2.90
CA VAL A 159 14.61 1.02 -3.26
C VAL A 159 15.81 0.77 -2.36
N GLY A 160 15.87 -0.40 -1.75
CA GLY A 160 16.96 -0.78 -0.85
C GLY A 160 18.32 -0.79 -1.56
N ILE A 161 19.32 -0.13 -0.98
CA ILE A 161 20.68 -0.10 -1.52
C ILE A 161 21.38 -1.43 -1.24
N VAL A 162 22.11 -1.96 -2.23
CA VAL A 162 22.84 -3.23 -2.13
C VAL A 162 24.36 -3.00 -2.12
N PRO A 163 25.15 -3.85 -1.42
CA PRO A 163 26.58 -3.63 -1.24
C PRO A 163 27.38 -3.90 -2.53
N LYS A 164 27.94 -2.85 -3.12
CA LYS A 164 28.82 -2.93 -4.31
C LYS A 164 30.00 -3.87 -4.08
N HIS A 165 30.62 -3.86 -2.89
CA HIS A 165 31.79 -4.69 -2.58
C HIS A 165 31.50 -6.19 -2.61
N ILE A 166 30.23 -6.59 -2.54
CA ILE A 166 29.80 -8.01 -2.68
C ILE A 166 29.44 -8.34 -4.13
N PHE A 167 28.74 -7.43 -4.83
CA PHE A 167 28.08 -7.74 -6.10
C PHE A 167 28.81 -7.15 -7.32
N ALA A 168 29.88 -6.39 -7.15
CA ALA A 168 30.59 -5.78 -8.28
C ALA A 168 31.05 -6.81 -9.30
N GLY A 169 30.76 -6.54 -10.58
CA GLY A 169 31.09 -7.40 -11.72
C GLY A 169 30.15 -8.58 -11.95
N MET A 170 29.06 -8.71 -11.17
CA MET A 170 28.01 -9.71 -11.39
C MET A 170 26.91 -9.13 -12.28
N ALA A 171 26.43 -9.95 -13.23
CA ALA A 171 25.20 -9.66 -13.97
C ALA A 171 23.96 -9.78 -13.05
N PRO A 172 22.81 -9.16 -13.39
CA PRO A 172 21.59 -9.21 -12.56
C PRO A 172 21.17 -10.62 -12.14
N GLU A 173 21.22 -11.60 -13.04
CA GLU A 173 20.91 -13.01 -12.74
C GLU A 173 21.88 -13.61 -11.71
N GLN A 174 23.17 -13.27 -11.80
CA GLN A 174 24.18 -13.72 -10.84
C GLN A 174 23.98 -13.08 -9.48
N ILE A 175 23.58 -11.82 -9.41
CA ILE A 175 23.21 -11.13 -8.17
C ILE A 175 22.02 -11.85 -7.53
N GLN A 176 20.96 -12.13 -8.32
CA GLN A 176 19.76 -12.82 -7.83
C GLN A 176 20.08 -14.20 -7.27
N ALA A 177 20.95 -14.96 -7.94
CA ALA A 177 21.34 -16.32 -7.54
C ALA A 177 22.43 -16.37 -6.44
N SER A 178 22.98 -15.23 -6.05
CA SER A 178 24.05 -15.14 -5.06
C SER A 178 23.60 -15.62 -3.68
N PRO A 179 24.44 -16.31 -2.89
CA PRO A 179 24.16 -16.57 -1.48
C PRO A 179 23.90 -15.29 -0.65
N TYR A 180 24.38 -14.13 -1.10
CA TYR A 180 24.13 -12.82 -0.49
C TYR A 180 22.77 -12.22 -0.86
N SER A 181 22.03 -12.85 -1.75
CA SER A 181 20.60 -12.62 -2.00
C SER A 181 19.71 -13.69 -1.32
N GLY A 182 20.23 -14.34 -0.28
CA GLY A 182 19.57 -15.40 0.48
C GLY A 182 20.19 -15.58 1.86
N LEU A 183 20.77 -16.75 2.14
CA LEU A 183 21.26 -17.14 3.47
C LEU A 183 22.33 -16.18 4.07
N ARG A 184 23.05 -15.46 3.23
CA ARG A 184 24.06 -14.48 3.65
C ARG A 184 23.64 -13.02 3.41
N ALA A 185 22.34 -12.77 3.22
CA ALA A 185 21.87 -11.43 2.97
C ALA A 185 22.11 -10.51 4.17
N PHE A 186 22.63 -9.34 3.92
CA PHE A 186 22.82 -8.27 4.86
C PHE A 186 22.76 -6.90 4.16
N GLY A 187 22.35 -5.91 4.90
CA GLY A 187 22.21 -4.54 4.43
C GLY A 187 22.68 -3.55 5.49
N THR A 188 22.11 -2.37 5.45
CA THR A 188 22.27 -1.31 6.46
C THR A 188 21.10 -1.27 7.44
N GLY A 189 20.06 -2.07 7.21
CA GLY A 189 18.85 -2.12 8.01
C GLY A 189 19.08 -2.64 9.44
N PRO A 190 18.00 -2.66 10.24
CA PRO A 190 18.08 -3.04 11.66
C PRO A 190 18.52 -4.49 11.89
N PHE A 191 18.32 -5.38 10.93
CA PHE A 191 18.66 -6.80 11.04
C PHE A 191 19.47 -7.28 9.84
N LYS A 192 20.08 -8.46 10.01
CA LYS A 192 20.72 -9.26 8.95
C LYS A 192 20.28 -10.72 9.07
N VAL A 193 20.44 -11.50 8.01
CA VAL A 193 20.08 -12.93 8.06
C VAL A 193 21.05 -13.66 9.00
N GLY A 194 20.50 -14.33 10.01
CA GLY A 194 21.21 -15.27 10.89
C GLY A 194 21.08 -16.69 10.38
N SER A 195 19.86 -17.14 10.08
CA SER A 195 19.63 -18.48 9.51
C SER A 195 18.33 -18.54 8.72
N ILE A 196 18.28 -19.46 7.74
CA ILE A 196 17.07 -19.78 6.97
C ILE A 196 16.86 -21.28 7.01
N ASN A 197 15.63 -21.70 7.29
CA ASN A 197 15.18 -23.07 7.13
C ASN A 197 13.79 -23.11 6.46
N GLN A 198 13.21 -24.28 6.26
CA GLN A 198 11.92 -24.42 5.59
C GLN A 198 10.74 -23.76 6.33
N LEU A 199 10.87 -23.50 7.61
CA LEU A 199 9.79 -23.03 8.48
C LEU A 199 9.98 -21.58 8.97
N ALA A 200 11.21 -21.04 8.86
CA ALA A 200 11.50 -19.72 9.41
C ALA A 200 12.77 -19.10 8.82
N ILE A 201 12.77 -17.77 8.81
CA ILE A 201 13.94 -16.91 8.63
C ILE A 201 14.22 -16.28 9.99
N THR A 202 15.40 -16.54 10.57
CA THR A 202 15.86 -15.87 11.77
C THR A 202 16.73 -14.71 11.35
N LEU A 203 16.34 -13.52 11.76
CA LEU A 203 17.11 -12.30 11.57
C LEU A 203 17.83 -11.96 12.89
N ASP A 204 19.12 -11.71 12.79
CA ASP A 204 19.98 -11.27 13.90
C ASP A 204 20.09 -9.76 13.89
N ARG A 205 20.18 -9.13 15.05
CA ARG A 205 20.42 -7.71 15.20
C ARG A 205 21.66 -7.28 14.41
N ASN A 206 21.54 -6.19 13.66
CA ASN A 206 22.68 -5.53 13.04
C ASN A 206 23.35 -4.61 14.07
N PRO A 207 24.62 -4.87 14.50
CA PRO A 207 25.29 -4.07 15.52
C PRO A 207 25.71 -2.67 15.01
N PHE A 208 25.61 -2.42 13.70
CA PHE A 208 25.92 -1.14 13.07
C PHE A 208 24.67 -0.34 12.70
N ALA A 209 23.47 -0.87 12.95
CA ALA A 209 22.23 -0.14 12.72
C ALA A 209 22.11 1.09 13.64
N SER A 210 21.52 2.17 13.12
CA SER A 210 21.28 3.39 13.89
C SER A 210 19.85 3.90 13.61
N PRO A 211 18.95 3.83 14.63
CA PRO A 211 19.15 3.28 15.97
C PRO A 211 19.36 1.75 15.98
N GLU A 212 20.10 1.26 16.97
CA GLU A 212 20.31 -0.18 17.15
C GLU A 212 19.06 -0.83 17.80
N PRO A 213 18.52 -1.95 17.24
CA PRO A 213 17.34 -2.63 17.78
C PRO A 213 17.52 -3.12 19.21
N TYR A 214 16.43 -3.14 19.99
CA TYR A 214 16.42 -3.78 21.32
C TYR A 214 16.43 -5.31 21.22
N LEU A 215 15.73 -5.91 20.25
CA LEU A 215 15.67 -7.36 20.04
C LEU A 215 17.05 -7.90 19.60
N ASP A 216 17.43 -9.08 20.11
CA ASP A 216 18.57 -9.83 19.57
C ASP A 216 18.19 -10.51 18.25
N HIS A 217 16.95 -11.06 18.20
CA HIS A 217 16.47 -11.82 17.08
C HIS A 217 15.01 -11.45 16.74
N LEU A 218 14.70 -11.38 15.46
CA LEU A 218 13.33 -11.40 14.94
C LEU A 218 13.18 -12.66 14.09
N VAL A 219 12.29 -13.56 14.51
CA VAL A 219 12.01 -14.82 13.79
C VAL A 219 10.77 -14.65 12.94
N LEU A 220 10.92 -14.72 11.64
CA LEU A 220 9.82 -14.70 10.67
C LEU A 220 9.43 -16.15 10.37
N ARG A 221 8.39 -16.66 11.05
CA ARG A 221 7.90 -18.02 10.88
C ARG A 221 6.94 -18.09 9.70
N THR A 222 7.25 -18.88 8.70
CA THR A 222 6.51 -18.97 7.45
C THR A 222 5.26 -19.84 7.59
N TYR A 223 4.14 -19.34 7.08
CA TYR A 223 2.86 -20.03 7.01
C TYR A 223 2.31 -20.00 5.58
N PRO A 224 1.54 -21.04 5.15
CA PRO A 224 1.04 -21.11 3.78
C PRO A 224 0.11 -19.93 3.43
N ALA A 225 0.35 -19.26 2.31
CA ALA A 225 -0.54 -18.23 1.78
C ALA A 225 -1.92 -18.80 1.35
N THR A 226 -1.99 -20.12 1.07
CA THR A 226 -3.23 -20.82 0.73
C THR A 226 -4.14 -21.09 1.92
N ASP A 227 -3.60 -21.02 3.17
CA ASP A 227 -4.37 -21.10 4.40
C ASP A 227 -3.80 -20.11 5.45
N PRO A 228 -4.10 -18.81 5.33
CA PRO A 228 -3.63 -17.79 6.27
C PRO A 228 -4.13 -17.99 7.70
N GLN A 229 -5.21 -18.77 7.90
CA GLN A 229 -5.74 -19.14 9.20
C GLN A 229 -4.73 -19.87 10.08
N VAL A 230 -3.75 -20.57 9.48
CA VAL A 230 -2.69 -21.23 10.25
C VAL A 230 -1.82 -20.22 10.99
N ALA A 231 -1.52 -19.07 10.36
CA ALA A 231 -0.77 -17.98 10.99
C ALA A 231 -1.54 -17.36 12.16
N ILE A 232 -2.85 -17.16 12.01
CA ILE A 232 -3.73 -16.65 13.08
C ILE A 232 -3.77 -17.64 14.25
N ARG A 233 -3.95 -18.94 13.97
CA ARG A 233 -3.90 -19.98 15.03
C ARG A 233 -2.54 -20.01 15.74
N ALA A 234 -1.44 -19.69 15.07
CA ALA A 234 -0.13 -19.60 15.70
C ALA A 234 -0.05 -18.48 16.74
N VAL A 235 -0.61 -17.31 16.46
CA VAL A 235 -0.70 -16.22 17.45
C VAL A 235 -1.68 -16.58 18.59
N LEU A 236 -2.83 -17.15 18.28
CA LEU A 236 -3.80 -17.58 19.28
C LEU A 236 -3.24 -18.63 20.24
N SER A 237 -2.32 -19.50 19.78
CA SER A 237 -1.66 -20.52 20.62
C SER A 237 -0.40 -20.02 21.32
N GLY A 238 0.07 -18.79 21.03
CA GLY A 238 1.33 -18.26 21.52
C GLY A 238 2.57 -18.82 20.82
N ALA A 239 2.41 -19.49 19.68
CA ALA A 239 3.51 -19.98 18.85
C ALA A 239 4.15 -18.86 18.00
N ALA A 240 3.44 -17.76 17.79
CA ALA A 240 3.94 -16.50 17.25
C ALA A 240 3.41 -15.34 18.12
N ASP A 241 4.10 -14.21 18.08
CA ASP A 241 3.75 -13.00 18.82
C ASP A 241 2.96 -12.00 17.99
N LEU A 242 3.22 -12.02 16.66
CA LEU A 242 2.73 -11.01 15.74
C LEU A 242 2.22 -11.68 14.46
N VAL A 243 1.17 -11.10 13.85
CA VAL A 243 0.71 -11.47 12.52
C VAL A 243 0.03 -10.28 11.84
N GLY A 244 0.37 -10.05 10.57
CA GLY A 244 -0.24 -9.04 9.72
C GLY A 244 -1.13 -9.63 8.62
N GLY A 245 -1.84 -8.76 7.89
CA GLY A 245 -2.71 -9.20 6.79
C GLY A 245 -3.93 -9.99 7.26
N ILE A 246 -4.41 -9.72 8.48
CA ILE A 246 -5.57 -10.38 9.08
C ILE A 246 -6.83 -9.93 8.34
N GLN A 247 -7.69 -10.88 8.01
CA GLN A 247 -8.97 -10.57 7.41
C GLN A 247 -9.94 -9.95 8.45
N PRO A 248 -10.74 -8.95 8.09
CA PRO A 248 -11.59 -8.20 9.00
C PRO A 248 -12.48 -9.06 9.92
N GLN A 249 -13.03 -10.17 9.39
CA GLN A 249 -13.90 -11.08 10.17
C GLN A 249 -13.17 -11.85 11.26
N GLU A 250 -11.84 -11.88 11.26
CA GLU A 250 -11.02 -12.62 12.23
C GLU A 250 -10.57 -11.76 13.41
N VAL A 251 -10.68 -10.45 13.26
CA VAL A 251 -10.22 -9.48 14.26
C VAL A 251 -10.92 -9.70 15.59
N ASP A 252 -12.23 -9.96 15.60
CA ASP A 252 -12.99 -10.16 16.83
C ASP A 252 -12.55 -11.44 17.58
N THR A 253 -12.13 -12.48 16.86
CA THR A 253 -11.57 -13.71 17.46
C THR A 253 -10.24 -13.42 18.16
N LEU A 254 -9.40 -12.57 17.58
CA LEU A 254 -8.14 -12.15 18.21
C LEU A 254 -8.38 -11.25 19.41
N LEU A 255 -9.30 -10.29 19.30
CA LEU A 255 -9.66 -9.36 20.39
C LEU A 255 -10.39 -10.03 21.56
N ALA A 256 -10.92 -11.24 21.38
CA ALA A 256 -11.46 -12.04 22.49
C ALA A 256 -10.36 -12.51 23.47
N ARG A 257 -9.08 -12.40 23.10
CA ARG A 257 -7.92 -12.67 23.95
C ARG A 257 -7.47 -11.41 24.67
N ASN A 258 -7.28 -11.47 25.98
CA ASN A 258 -6.84 -10.34 26.79
C ASN A 258 -5.34 -10.02 26.65
N ASP A 259 -4.56 -10.93 26.09
CA ASP A 259 -3.11 -10.82 25.88
C ASP A 259 -2.72 -10.42 24.46
N LEU A 260 -3.73 -10.11 23.62
CA LEU A 260 -3.54 -9.62 22.25
C LEU A 260 -4.16 -8.23 22.07
N THR A 261 -3.58 -7.46 21.17
CA THR A 261 -4.16 -6.23 20.63
C THR A 261 -4.17 -6.32 19.12
N VAL A 262 -5.10 -5.62 18.46
CA VAL A 262 -5.08 -5.46 17.00
C VAL A 262 -4.94 -3.98 16.69
N GLN A 263 -3.87 -3.62 16.01
CA GLN A 263 -3.62 -2.29 15.48
C GLN A 263 -4.15 -2.19 14.05
N GLU A 264 -4.68 -1.03 13.68
CA GLU A 264 -5.22 -0.77 12.35
C GLU A 264 -4.50 0.41 11.69
N GLY A 265 -4.13 0.25 10.39
CA GLY A 265 -3.61 1.31 9.55
C GLY A 265 -4.43 1.43 8.26
N ARG A 266 -4.67 2.65 7.77
CA ARG A 266 -5.27 2.87 6.46
C ARG A 266 -4.26 2.55 5.38
N MET A 267 -4.69 1.79 4.38
CA MET A 267 -3.83 1.44 3.24
C MET A 267 -4.00 2.47 2.11
N PHE A 268 -2.95 2.64 1.33
CA PHE A 268 -2.99 3.41 0.08
C PHE A 268 -3.58 2.60 -1.08
N THR A 269 -4.48 1.68 -0.77
CA THR A 269 -5.20 0.88 -1.77
C THR A 269 -6.45 1.60 -2.23
N ASN A 270 -6.74 1.47 -3.52
CA ASN A 270 -7.99 1.92 -4.11
C ASN A 270 -8.69 0.72 -4.77
N SER A 271 -9.95 0.50 -4.41
CA SER A 271 -10.77 -0.55 -5.00
C SER A 271 -11.94 0.06 -5.75
N PHE A 272 -12.06 -0.27 -7.03
CA PHE A 272 -13.06 0.32 -7.90
C PHE A 272 -13.52 -0.67 -8.98
N VAL A 273 -14.71 -0.41 -9.55
CA VAL A 273 -15.20 -1.09 -10.75
C VAL A 273 -14.98 -0.17 -11.95
N SER A 274 -14.04 -0.53 -12.81
CA SER A 274 -13.76 0.17 -14.06
C SER A 274 -14.82 -0.14 -15.10
N PHE A 275 -15.27 0.90 -15.84
CA PHE A 275 -16.14 0.78 -17.02
C PHE A 275 -15.31 0.79 -18.30
N ASN A 276 -15.33 -0.26 -19.08
CA ASN A 276 -14.73 -0.24 -20.41
C ASN A 276 -15.68 0.49 -21.40
N SER A 277 -15.60 1.82 -21.38
CA SER A 277 -16.52 2.67 -22.14
C SER A 277 -16.19 2.78 -23.64
N ASP A 278 -15.05 2.26 -24.10
CA ASP A 278 -14.59 2.30 -25.49
C ASP A 278 -14.52 0.94 -26.17
N GLY A 279 -14.35 -0.13 -25.39
CA GLY A 279 -14.29 -1.52 -25.86
C GLY A 279 -15.60 -2.26 -25.68
N ASP A 280 -15.51 -3.44 -25.03
CA ASP A 280 -16.63 -4.39 -24.89
C ASP A 280 -17.83 -3.84 -24.13
N GLY A 281 -17.65 -2.83 -23.30
CA GLY A 281 -18.72 -2.15 -22.56
C GLY A 281 -19.31 -0.92 -23.25
N LYS A 282 -18.78 -0.50 -24.41
CA LYS A 282 -19.15 0.76 -25.09
C LYS A 282 -20.63 1.00 -25.24
N GLN A 283 -21.39 -0.03 -25.64
CA GLN A 283 -22.84 0.10 -25.87
C GLN A 283 -23.61 0.47 -24.58
N PHE A 284 -23.04 0.20 -23.39
CA PHE A 284 -23.67 0.46 -22.10
C PHE A 284 -23.09 1.73 -21.44
N PHE A 285 -21.78 1.96 -21.56
CA PHE A 285 -21.04 2.93 -20.73
C PHE A 285 -20.52 4.14 -21.49
N SER A 286 -20.78 4.28 -22.80
CA SER A 286 -20.35 5.45 -23.57
C SER A 286 -21.06 6.75 -23.13
N ASP A 287 -22.30 6.66 -22.64
CA ASP A 287 -23.05 7.81 -22.10
C ASP A 287 -22.64 8.08 -20.63
N PRO A 288 -22.06 9.27 -20.33
CA PRO A 288 -21.67 9.61 -18.95
C PRO A 288 -22.86 9.64 -17.99
N LYS A 289 -24.08 9.95 -18.46
CA LYS A 289 -25.28 9.94 -17.61
C LYS A 289 -25.60 8.54 -17.10
N VAL A 290 -25.34 7.52 -17.90
CA VAL A 290 -25.49 6.12 -17.48
C VAL A 290 -24.46 5.78 -16.43
N ARG A 291 -23.18 6.14 -16.64
CA ARG A 291 -22.10 5.87 -15.67
C ARG A 291 -22.37 6.56 -14.32
N LEU A 292 -22.77 7.82 -14.34
CA LEU A 292 -23.17 8.57 -13.13
C LEU A 292 -24.33 7.91 -12.39
N ALA A 293 -25.35 7.45 -13.12
CA ALA A 293 -26.45 6.71 -12.50
C ALA A 293 -25.99 5.43 -11.82
N LEU A 294 -25.05 4.67 -12.43
CA LEU A 294 -24.48 3.47 -11.82
C LEU A 294 -23.63 3.80 -10.58
N VAL A 295 -22.88 4.91 -10.59
CA VAL A 295 -22.13 5.39 -9.43
C VAL A 295 -23.07 5.71 -8.26
N GLN A 296 -24.19 6.42 -8.53
CA GLN A 296 -25.20 6.76 -7.52
C GLN A 296 -25.99 5.56 -7.00
N ALA A 297 -26.03 4.46 -7.75
CA ALA A 297 -26.74 3.24 -7.35
C ALA A 297 -26.01 2.44 -6.25
N ILE A 298 -24.75 2.77 -5.92
CA ILE A 298 -23.92 1.95 -5.04
C ILE A 298 -23.83 2.55 -3.64
N ASP A 299 -24.39 1.81 -2.67
CA ASP A 299 -24.20 2.02 -1.23
C ASP A 299 -22.86 1.42 -0.79
N ARG A 300 -21.84 2.25 -0.74
CA ARG A 300 -20.48 1.87 -0.34
C ARG A 300 -20.40 1.47 1.13
N GLN A 301 -21.16 2.15 2.00
CA GLN A 301 -21.17 1.84 3.44
C GLN A 301 -21.73 0.43 3.68
N LYS A 302 -22.74 0.03 2.91
CA LYS A 302 -23.27 -1.33 2.96
C LYS A 302 -22.22 -2.36 2.52
N ILE A 303 -21.43 -2.08 1.48
CA ILE A 303 -20.31 -2.96 1.08
C ILE A 303 -19.29 -3.07 2.21
N VAL A 304 -18.88 -1.96 2.80
CA VAL A 304 -17.93 -1.94 3.94
C VAL A 304 -18.47 -2.73 5.12
N SER A 305 -19.76 -2.56 5.45
CA SER A 305 -20.41 -3.31 6.54
C SER A 305 -20.44 -4.82 6.26
N ASP A 306 -20.94 -5.20 5.09
CA ASP A 306 -21.27 -6.61 4.79
C ASP A 306 -20.00 -7.44 4.47
N VAL A 307 -19.04 -6.84 3.75
CA VAL A 307 -17.83 -7.55 3.30
C VAL A 307 -16.69 -7.41 4.31
N PHE A 308 -16.54 -6.24 4.94
CA PHE A 308 -15.38 -5.92 5.78
C PHE A 308 -15.72 -5.82 7.29
N SER A 309 -16.94 -6.14 7.70
CA SER A 309 -17.38 -5.96 9.10
C SER A 309 -17.12 -4.54 9.64
N GLY A 310 -17.21 -3.53 8.76
CA GLY A 310 -16.91 -2.12 9.05
C GLY A 310 -15.41 -1.76 9.10
N ARG A 311 -14.50 -2.70 8.77
CA ARG A 311 -13.05 -2.52 8.87
C ARG A 311 -12.38 -2.20 7.51
N ALA A 312 -13.02 -1.34 6.75
CA ALA A 312 -12.49 -0.65 5.58
C ALA A 312 -13.06 0.77 5.57
N ASP A 313 -12.49 1.65 4.75
CA ASP A 313 -13.04 2.99 4.56
C ASP A 313 -13.84 3.00 3.25
N ALA A 314 -15.12 3.41 3.30
CA ALA A 314 -15.89 3.65 2.09
C ALA A 314 -15.25 4.82 1.34
N ASP A 315 -14.92 4.61 0.08
CA ASP A 315 -14.22 5.59 -0.74
C ASP A 315 -14.91 5.78 -2.09
N ALA A 316 -15.02 7.02 -2.52
CA ALA A 316 -15.67 7.39 -3.77
C ALA A 316 -14.73 8.17 -4.71
N ASN A 317 -13.43 8.14 -4.43
CA ASN A 317 -12.40 8.91 -5.09
C ASN A 317 -11.30 8.03 -5.72
N PRO A 318 -10.60 8.54 -6.76
CA PRO A 318 -9.39 7.91 -7.27
C PRO A 318 -8.21 8.00 -6.30
N ILE A 319 -8.16 9.01 -5.43
CA ILE A 319 -7.15 9.17 -4.38
C ILE A 319 -7.72 8.63 -3.07
N PRO A 320 -7.10 7.61 -2.45
CA PRO A 320 -7.65 6.95 -1.28
C PRO A 320 -7.65 7.86 -0.03
N VAL A 321 -8.57 7.59 0.89
CA VAL A 321 -8.76 8.35 2.14
C VAL A 321 -7.52 8.37 3.06
N ALA A 322 -6.56 7.51 2.82
CA ALA A 322 -5.27 7.48 3.51
C ALA A 322 -4.33 8.61 3.07
N ASP A 323 -4.51 9.12 1.85
CA ASP A 323 -3.62 10.08 1.20
C ASP A 323 -3.86 11.51 1.68
N TRP A 324 -2.78 12.30 1.72
CA TRP A 324 -2.81 13.71 2.14
C TRP A 324 -3.61 14.63 1.20
N ALA A 325 -3.77 14.25 -0.07
CA ALA A 325 -4.53 15.02 -1.07
C ALA A 325 -5.99 14.58 -1.20
N TYR A 326 -6.47 13.63 -0.38
CA TYR A 326 -7.85 13.17 -0.43
C TYR A 326 -8.87 14.30 -0.26
N SER A 327 -9.89 14.35 -1.13
CA SER A 327 -10.98 15.32 -1.08
C SER A 327 -12.33 14.67 -0.77
N SER A 328 -12.81 14.83 0.46
CA SER A 328 -14.17 14.37 0.82
C SER A 328 -15.27 15.09 0.04
N ALA A 329 -15.02 16.31 -0.46
CA ALA A 329 -15.97 17.04 -1.27
C ALA A 329 -16.21 16.36 -2.61
N ALA A 330 -15.15 15.91 -3.30
CA ALA A 330 -15.27 15.19 -4.56
C ALA A 330 -16.01 13.85 -4.38
N GLY A 331 -15.74 13.10 -3.31
CA GLY A 331 -16.41 11.83 -3.02
C GLY A 331 -17.91 11.96 -2.73
N ASN A 332 -18.38 13.13 -2.34
CA ASN A 332 -19.79 13.37 -2.03
C ASN A 332 -20.61 13.98 -3.17
N VAL A 333 -20.00 14.31 -4.31
CA VAL A 333 -20.71 14.93 -5.47
C VAL A 333 -21.85 14.03 -5.95
N HIS A 334 -21.64 12.72 -5.99
CA HIS A 334 -22.62 11.72 -6.43
C HIS A 334 -22.90 10.71 -5.30
N ALA A 335 -23.49 11.21 -4.21
CA ALA A 335 -23.87 10.38 -3.07
C ALA A 335 -24.88 9.27 -3.47
N PHE A 336 -24.91 8.19 -2.71
CA PHE A 336 -25.82 7.07 -2.92
C PHE A 336 -27.28 7.50 -2.92
N ASP A 337 -27.97 7.25 -4.02
CA ASP A 337 -29.42 7.36 -4.17
C ASP A 337 -29.92 6.43 -5.28
N ALA A 338 -30.32 5.21 -4.91
CA ALA A 338 -30.80 4.21 -5.87
C ALA A 338 -32.08 4.63 -6.62
N ILE A 339 -32.91 5.49 -6.01
CA ILE A 339 -34.13 5.99 -6.65
C ILE A 339 -33.79 7.01 -7.72
N ALA A 340 -32.90 7.96 -7.41
CA ALA A 340 -32.40 8.93 -8.39
C ALA A 340 -31.64 8.23 -9.52
N ALA A 341 -30.81 7.23 -9.21
CA ALA A 341 -30.11 6.40 -10.19
C ALA A 341 -31.06 5.71 -11.17
N ALA A 342 -32.12 5.07 -10.66
CA ALA A 342 -33.13 4.42 -11.49
C ALA A 342 -33.84 5.43 -12.43
N LYS A 343 -34.21 6.61 -11.94
CA LYS A 343 -34.80 7.70 -12.74
C LYS A 343 -33.85 8.24 -13.80
N ALA A 344 -32.55 8.35 -13.47
CA ALA A 344 -31.53 8.80 -14.41
C ALA A 344 -31.35 7.79 -15.56
N LEU A 345 -31.39 6.49 -15.27
CA LEU A 345 -31.39 5.44 -16.30
C LEU A 345 -32.64 5.50 -17.18
N ASP A 346 -33.85 5.75 -16.61
CA ASP A 346 -35.08 5.96 -17.38
C ASP A 346 -34.93 7.17 -18.34
N ALA A 347 -34.39 8.29 -17.82
CA ALA A 347 -34.14 9.49 -18.61
C ALA A 347 -33.08 9.29 -19.72
N ALA A 348 -32.14 8.38 -19.52
CA ALA A 348 -31.15 7.96 -20.52
C ALA A 348 -31.75 6.96 -21.55
N GLY A 349 -33.03 6.61 -21.43
CA GLY A 349 -33.74 5.72 -22.34
C GLY A 349 -33.64 4.22 -22.02
N TRP A 350 -33.05 3.88 -20.88
CA TRP A 350 -32.97 2.51 -20.35
C TRP A 350 -34.20 2.23 -19.48
N LEU A 351 -35.32 1.80 -20.12
CA LEU A 351 -36.60 1.58 -19.45
C LEU A 351 -36.67 0.18 -18.84
N LEU A 352 -37.26 0.06 -17.64
CA LEU A 352 -37.44 -1.23 -16.97
C LEU A 352 -38.52 -2.04 -17.66
N ASP A 353 -38.17 -3.21 -18.18
CA ASP A 353 -39.13 -4.19 -18.71
C ASP A 353 -39.78 -4.94 -17.54
N PRO A 354 -41.10 -4.88 -17.38
CA PRO A 354 -41.81 -5.50 -16.27
C PRO A 354 -41.74 -7.02 -16.27
N THR A 355 -41.50 -7.65 -17.43
CA THR A 355 -41.47 -9.10 -17.60
C THR A 355 -40.08 -9.66 -17.23
N SER A 356 -39.04 -9.13 -17.87
CA SER A 356 -37.66 -9.58 -17.61
C SER A 356 -37.05 -8.98 -16.35
N ARG A 357 -37.61 -7.90 -15.83
CA ARG A 357 -37.06 -7.09 -14.72
C ARG A 357 -35.70 -6.46 -15.06
N LEU A 358 -35.34 -6.41 -16.33
CA LEU A 358 -34.12 -5.78 -16.83
C LEU A 358 -34.45 -4.44 -17.50
N ARG A 359 -33.50 -3.55 -17.52
CA ARG A 359 -33.58 -2.33 -18.32
C ARG A 359 -33.32 -2.63 -19.78
N VAL A 360 -34.09 -2.01 -20.67
CA VAL A 360 -34.03 -2.23 -22.13
C VAL A 360 -33.98 -0.89 -22.84
N LYS A 361 -33.09 -0.76 -23.82
CA LYS A 361 -33.01 0.38 -24.74
C LYS A 361 -32.77 -0.14 -26.15
N ASN A 362 -33.60 0.29 -27.13
CA ASN A 362 -33.50 -0.15 -28.54
C ASN A 362 -33.45 -1.68 -28.70
N ASN A 363 -34.27 -2.42 -27.96
CA ASN A 363 -34.34 -3.88 -27.92
C ASN A 363 -33.07 -4.57 -27.35
N VAL A 364 -32.14 -3.82 -26.76
CA VAL A 364 -30.97 -4.36 -26.06
C VAL A 364 -31.25 -4.38 -24.57
N SER A 365 -31.16 -5.53 -23.93
CA SER A 365 -31.22 -5.66 -22.47
C SER A 365 -29.91 -5.20 -21.85
N PHE A 366 -29.97 -4.44 -20.75
CA PHE A 366 -28.79 -4.03 -20.01
C PHE A 366 -28.26 -5.22 -19.21
N LYS A 367 -27.44 -6.04 -19.87
CA LYS A 367 -26.74 -7.19 -19.27
C LYS A 367 -25.25 -7.02 -19.50
N VAL A 368 -24.47 -7.12 -18.42
CA VAL A 368 -23.02 -6.95 -18.44
C VAL A 368 -22.32 -7.97 -17.53
N THR A 369 -21.08 -8.28 -17.85
CA THR A 369 -20.22 -9.12 -17.03
C THR A 369 -19.28 -8.23 -16.21
N LEU A 370 -19.21 -8.49 -14.89
CA LEU A 370 -18.23 -7.92 -13.97
C LEU A 370 -17.17 -8.98 -13.67
N VAL A 371 -15.97 -8.80 -14.22
CA VAL A 371 -14.83 -9.68 -13.93
C VAL A 371 -14.16 -9.23 -12.65
N ALA A 372 -13.83 -10.17 -11.76
CA ALA A 372 -13.17 -9.90 -10.48
C ALA A 372 -12.20 -11.02 -10.12
N ALA A 373 -11.22 -10.73 -9.26
CA ALA A 373 -10.39 -11.78 -8.68
C ALA A 373 -11.25 -12.73 -7.81
N ASP A 374 -10.97 -14.04 -7.90
CA ASP A 374 -11.68 -15.13 -7.21
C ASP A 374 -11.29 -15.26 -5.72
N SER A 375 -10.61 -14.25 -5.18
CA SER A 375 -10.16 -14.20 -3.81
C SER A 375 -10.99 -13.22 -2.97
N TYR A 376 -11.05 -13.47 -1.67
CA TYR A 376 -11.57 -12.49 -0.72
C TYR A 376 -10.60 -11.28 -0.64
N PRO A 377 -11.09 -10.03 -0.56
CA PRO A 377 -12.51 -9.62 -0.52
C PRO A 377 -13.12 -9.33 -1.90
N ASN A 378 -12.36 -9.47 -2.98
CA ASN A 378 -12.74 -8.96 -4.29
C ASN A 378 -14.01 -9.62 -4.84
N GLN A 379 -14.14 -10.95 -4.70
CA GLN A 379 -15.32 -11.64 -5.17
C GLN A 379 -16.58 -11.17 -4.43
N GLN A 380 -16.54 -11.09 -3.09
CA GLN A 380 -17.69 -10.66 -2.28
C GLN A 380 -18.08 -9.20 -2.58
N ALA A 381 -17.09 -8.32 -2.79
CA ALA A 381 -17.34 -6.94 -3.19
C ALA A 381 -18.00 -6.86 -4.58
N ALA A 382 -17.55 -7.67 -5.55
CA ALA A 382 -18.16 -7.75 -6.87
C ALA A 382 -19.61 -8.27 -6.80
N GLU A 383 -19.88 -9.29 -5.98
CA GLU A 383 -21.24 -9.83 -5.75
C GLU A 383 -22.15 -8.78 -5.08
N ALA A 384 -21.63 -8.00 -4.12
CA ALA A 384 -22.37 -6.91 -3.48
C ALA A 384 -22.71 -5.78 -4.47
N VAL A 385 -21.77 -5.40 -5.34
CA VAL A 385 -22.02 -4.43 -6.43
C VAL A 385 -23.08 -4.96 -7.39
N ALA A 386 -22.94 -6.21 -7.84
CA ALA A 386 -23.89 -6.85 -8.74
C ALA A 386 -25.31 -6.89 -8.15
N ALA A 387 -25.44 -7.24 -6.86
CA ALA A 387 -26.74 -7.27 -6.18
C ALA A 387 -27.42 -5.89 -6.17
N GLN A 388 -26.66 -4.81 -5.91
CA GLN A 388 -27.20 -3.45 -5.88
C GLN A 388 -27.62 -2.97 -7.29
N LEU A 389 -26.83 -3.24 -8.33
CA LEU A 389 -27.15 -2.90 -9.71
C LEU A 389 -28.34 -3.72 -10.24
N ASN A 390 -28.42 -5.01 -9.91
CA ASN A 390 -29.55 -5.88 -10.25
C ASN A 390 -30.86 -5.36 -9.63
N ALA A 391 -30.81 -4.79 -8.43
CA ALA A 391 -31.99 -4.24 -7.74
C ALA A 391 -32.63 -3.07 -8.51
N ILE A 392 -31.86 -2.34 -9.32
CA ILE A 392 -32.37 -1.24 -10.17
C ILE A 392 -32.55 -1.66 -11.63
N GLY A 393 -32.49 -2.97 -11.94
CA GLY A 393 -32.76 -3.55 -13.26
C GLY A 393 -31.57 -3.58 -14.22
N VAL A 394 -30.35 -3.36 -13.74
CA VAL A 394 -29.11 -3.56 -14.51
C VAL A 394 -28.61 -4.98 -14.23
N GLY A 395 -28.70 -5.88 -15.22
CA GLY A 395 -28.29 -7.28 -15.06
C GLY A 395 -26.77 -7.40 -15.04
N VAL A 396 -26.19 -7.68 -13.88
CA VAL A 396 -24.75 -7.89 -13.71
C VAL A 396 -24.49 -9.34 -13.35
N GLU A 397 -23.65 -10.00 -14.15
CA GLU A 397 -23.13 -11.34 -13.90
C GLU A 397 -21.69 -11.25 -13.44
N VAL A 398 -21.39 -11.75 -12.23
CA VAL A 398 -20.01 -11.77 -11.70
C VAL A 398 -19.28 -12.96 -12.29
N LYS A 399 -18.07 -12.71 -12.81
CA LYS A 399 -17.16 -13.70 -13.35
C LYS A 399 -15.88 -13.72 -12.51
N PRO A 400 -15.76 -14.60 -11.49
CA PRO A 400 -14.54 -14.74 -10.73
C PRO A 400 -13.46 -15.44 -11.56
N VAL A 401 -12.22 -14.93 -11.48
CA VAL A 401 -11.04 -15.49 -12.17
C VAL A 401 -9.81 -15.34 -11.27
N PRO A 402 -8.77 -16.19 -11.42
CA PRO A 402 -7.51 -15.98 -10.72
C PRO A 402 -6.93 -14.58 -10.97
N ALA A 403 -6.34 -13.96 -9.95
CA ALA A 403 -5.84 -12.57 -10.03
C ALA A 403 -4.83 -12.37 -11.19
N SER A 404 -3.98 -13.36 -11.47
CA SER A 404 -3.05 -13.31 -12.60
C SER A 404 -3.78 -13.27 -13.95
N LYS A 405 -4.88 -14.01 -14.10
CA LYS A 405 -5.73 -13.96 -15.30
C LYS A 405 -6.49 -12.65 -15.39
N LEU A 406 -7.00 -12.12 -14.28
CA LEU A 406 -7.64 -10.80 -14.27
C LEU A 406 -6.68 -9.77 -14.87
N LEU A 407 -5.44 -9.73 -14.42
CA LEU A 407 -4.44 -8.80 -14.95
C LEU A 407 -4.13 -9.06 -16.43
N GLN A 408 -3.71 -10.28 -16.78
CA GLN A 408 -3.13 -10.56 -18.10
C GLN A 408 -4.17 -10.69 -19.20
N ASP A 409 -5.32 -11.33 -18.94
CA ASP A 409 -6.30 -11.67 -19.97
C ASP A 409 -7.36 -10.57 -20.12
N TYR A 410 -7.59 -9.74 -19.09
CA TYR A 410 -8.65 -8.74 -19.05
C TYR A 410 -8.12 -7.31 -18.95
N LEU A 411 -7.35 -6.97 -17.90
CA LEU A 411 -6.97 -5.58 -17.66
C LEU A 411 -5.96 -5.07 -18.69
N LEU A 412 -4.84 -5.77 -18.89
CA LEU A 412 -3.80 -5.37 -19.87
C LEU A 412 -4.28 -5.49 -21.32
N THR A 413 -5.28 -6.30 -21.60
CA THR A 413 -5.86 -6.45 -22.96
C THR A 413 -7.12 -5.63 -23.17
N HIS A 414 -7.62 -4.97 -22.13
CA HIS A 414 -8.89 -4.22 -22.11
C HIS A 414 -10.11 -5.05 -22.61
N LYS A 415 -10.11 -6.37 -22.40
CA LYS A 415 -11.17 -7.30 -22.82
C LYS A 415 -12.15 -7.57 -21.70
N TYR A 416 -12.91 -6.56 -21.29
CA TYR A 416 -13.96 -6.67 -20.27
C TYR A 416 -15.03 -5.60 -20.50
N GLN A 417 -16.22 -5.80 -19.94
CA GLN A 417 -17.25 -4.76 -19.87
C GLN A 417 -17.11 -3.97 -18.57
N MET A 418 -17.06 -4.66 -17.43
CA MET A 418 -16.75 -4.12 -16.11
C MET A 418 -15.68 -4.99 -15.46
N ALA A 419 -14.75 -4.40 -14.74
CA ALA A 419 -13.74 -5.12 -13.97
C ALA A 419 -13.58 -4.50 -12.57
N LEU A 420 -13.63 -5.34 -11.51
CA LEU A 420 -13.27 -4.91 -10.17
C LEU A 420 -11.76 -4.99 -10.01
N VAL A 421 -11.17 -3.87 -9.70
CA VAL A 421 -9.72 -3.67 -9.53
C VAL A 421 -9.46 -3.24 -8.10
N SER A 422 -8.46 -3.84 -7.46
CA SER A 422 -7.88 -3.35 -6.20
C SER A 422 -6.39 -3.14 -6.44
N ILE A 423 -5.93 -1.92 -6.26
CA ILE A 423 -4.56 -1.52 -6.56
C ILE A 423 -3.98 -0.69 -5.42
N ASP A 424 -2.73 -0.94 -5.09
CA ASP A 424 -1.93 -0.09 -4.21
C ASP A 424 -1.38 1.07 -5.06
N VAL A 425 -1.74 2.30 -4.67
CA VAL A 425 -1.33 3.52 -5.37
C VAL A 425 -0.16 4.22 -4.68
N GLY A 426 0.28 3.69 -3.53
CA GLY A 426 1.37 4.26 -2.75
C GLY A 426 1.02 5.55 -2.02
N PRO A 427 2.00 6.13 -1.29
CA PRO A 427 1.79 7.30 -0.43
C PRO A 427 1.92 8.65 -1.15
N ASP A 428 1.77 8.70 -2.46
CA ASP A 428 1.69 9.94 -3.25
C ASP A 428 0.43 9.95 -4.11
N PRO A 429 -0.27 11.10 -4.21
CA PRO A 429 -1.53 11.20 -4.97
C PRO A 429 -1.34 11.13 -6.50
N ASP A 430 -0.12 10.93 -7.00
CA ASP A 430 0.15 10.85 -8.42
C ASP A 430 -0.49 9.62 -9.07
N GLN A 431 -1.59 9.85 -9.77
CA GLN A 431 -2.37 8.84 -10.48
C GLN A 431 -2.10 8.85 -12.00
N TYR A 432 -1.01 9.47 -12.44
CA TYR A 432 -0.69 9.68 -13.87
C TYR A 432 -0.70 8.37 -14.68
N SER A 433 -0.03 7.33 -14.17
CA SER A 433 0.06 6.03 -14.86
C SER A 433 -1.30 5.35 -15.03
N LEU A 434 -2.25 5.57 -14.13
CA LEU A 434 -3.56 4.93 -14.13
C LEU A 434 -4.60 5.69 -14.96
N TRP A 435 -4.52 7.03 -14.99
CA TRP A 435 -5.61 7.86 -15.50
C TRP A 435 -5.21 8.88 -16.56
N HIS A 436 -3.93 9.06 -16.92
CA HIS A 436 -3.53 9.95 -17.99
C HIS A 436 -3.72 9.30 -19.36
N SER A 437 -4.39 10.02 -20.29
CA SER A 437 -4.78 9.47 -21.59
C SER A 437 -3.62 9.25 -22.57
N GLY A 438 -2.44 9.81 -22.29
CA GLY A 438 -1.21 9.65 -23.09
C GLY A 438 -0.36 8.44 -22.74
N ILE A 439 -0.79 7.59 -21.80
CA ILE A 439 -0.07 6.38 -21.42
C ILE A 439 -0.26 5.28 -22.47
N ASP A 440 0.78 4.46 -22.66
CA ASP A 440 0.72 3.30 -23.57
C ASP A 440 -0.49 2.40 -23.25
N PRO A 441 -1.39 2.16 -24.23
CA PRO A 441 -2.54 1.29 -24.03
C PRO A 441 -2.19 -0.16 -23.62
N ALA A 442 -0.94 -0.61 -23.83
CA ALA A 442 -0.50 -1.93 -23.38
C ALA A 442 -0.15 -1.98 -21.88
N SER A 443 -0.15 -0.83 -21.18
CA SER A 443 0.07 -0.73 -19.75
C SER A 443 -1.25 -0.80 -18.96
N LEU A 444 -1.16 -0.95 -17.64
CA LEU A 444 -2.31 -0.87 -16.76
C LEU A 444 -2.78 0.58 -16.65
N ASN A 445 -3.73 0.97 -17.51
CA ASN A 445 -4.31 2.31 -17.57
C ASN A 445 -5.82 2.22 -17.80
N PHE A 446 -6.58 3.13 -17.23
CA PHE A 446 -8.04 3.14 -17.28
C PHE A 446 -8.61 4.39 -17.98
N ALA A 447 -7.76 5.22 -18.60
CA ALA A 447 -8.19 6.44 -19.30
C ALA A 447 -8.80 6.19 -20.68
N TYR A 448 -8.55 5.04 -21.30
CA TYR A 448 -9.11 4.64 -22.61
C TYR A 448 -8.99 5.71 -23.70
N SER A 449 -7.81 6.21 -23.98
CA SER A 449 -7.45 7.07 -25.15
C SER A 449 -8.39 8.24 -25.49
N ARG A 450 -9.17 8.77 -24.57
CA ARG A 450 -10.16 9.80 -24.83
C ARG A 450 -9.76 11.16 -24.29
N GLY A 451 -8.65 11.74 -24.70
CA GLY A 451 -8.39 13.17 -24.52
C GLY A 451 -9.14 13.82 -23.35
N TRP A 452 -8.86 13.43 -22.14
CA TRP A 452 -9.48 13.98 -20.93
C TRP A 452 -8.83 15.32 -20.56
N GLY A 453 -8.45 16.10 -21.56
CA GLY A 453 -7.70 17.36 -21.54
C GLY A 453 -7.50 18.08 -20.21
N LEU A 454 -8.54 18.26 -19.40
CA LEU A 454 -8.42 18.87 -18.07
C LEU A 454 -7.89 17.87 -17.04
N ILE A 455 -8.34 16.61 -17.07
CA ILE A 455 -7.86 15.54 -16.17
C ILE A 455 -6.37 15.29 -16.42
N ASP A 456 -5.98 15.18 -17.70
CA ASP A 456 -4.57 15.01 -18.08
C ASP A 456 -3.73 16.19 -17.57
N LYS A 457 -4.24 17.43 -17.77
CA LYS A 457 -3.57 18.63 -17.29
C LYS A 457 -3.38 18.66 -15.79
N ASP A 458 -4.39 18.31 -15.01
CA ASP A 458 -4.29 18.32 -13.53
C ASP A 458 -3.29 17.27 -13.03
N LEU A 459 -3.22 16.10 -13.69
CA LEU A 459 -2.20 15.08 -13.42
C LEU A 459 -0.79 15.58 -13.77
N GLU A 460 -0.63 16.28 -14.91
CA GLU A 460 0.63 16.90 -15.33
C GLU A 460 1.06 18.02 -14.37
N ASP A 461 0.15 18.92 -14.01
CA ASP A 461 0.40 20.03 -13.08
C ASP A 461 0.78 19.52 -11.69
N GLY A 462 0.05 18.51 -11.16
CA GLY A 462 0.34 17.91 -9.87
C GLY A 462 1.69 17.21 -9.80
N ARG A 463 2.13 16.64 -10.92
CA ARG A 463 3.44 15.99 -11.06
C ARG A 463 4.57 17.00 -11.23
N ALA A 464 4.34 18.09 -11.96
CA ALA A 464 5.39 19.04 -12.35
C ALA A 464 5.83 19.99 -11.23
N THR A 465 4.95 20.32 -10.27
CA THR A 465 5.27 21.28 -9.21
C THR A 465 5.74 20.60 -7.92
N LEU A 466 6.73 21.23 -7.25
CA LEU A 466 7.20 20.81 -5.92
C LEU A 466 6.47 21.56 -4.78
N GLU A 467 5.63 22.53 -5.11
CA GLU A 467 4.94 23.37 -4.14
C GLU A 467 3.69 22.66 -3.58
N PRO A 468 3.65 22.25 -2.30
CA PRO A 468 2.57 21.44 -1.75
C PRO A 468 1.16 22.02 -1.94
N PRO A 469 0.92 23.35 -1.79
CA PRO A 469 -0.41 23.92 -2.03
C PRO A 469 -0.86 23.82 -3.49
N GLN A 470 0.07 23.93 -4.44
CA GLN A 470 -0.25 23.82 -5.87
C GLN A 470 -0.52 22.36 -6.24
N ARG A 471 0.26 21.41 -5.73
CA ARG A 471 -0.01 19.96 -5.89
C ARG A 471 -1.39 19.60 -5.33
N LEU A 472 -1.70 20.07 -4.12
CA LEU A 472 -3.00 19.82 -3.49
C LEU A 472 -4.15 20.34 -4.36
N ALA A 473 -4.04 21.57 -4.89
CA ALA A 473 -5.06 22.15 -5.75
C ALA A 473 -5.29 21.31 -7.01
N ALA A 474 -4.21 20.92 -7.72
CA ALA A 474 -4.30 20.10 -8.92
C ALA A 474 -4.97 18.74 -8.64
N TYR A 475 -4.60 18.07 -7.54
CA TYR A 475 -5.22 16.79 -7.20
C TYR A 475 -6.67 16.90 -6.67
N ILE A 476 -7.08 18.03 -6.09
CA ILE A 476 -8.48 18.29 -5.77
C ILE A 476 -9.29 18.46 -7.06
N ASP A 477 -8.79 19.27 -8.01
CA ASP A 477 -9.45 19.49 -9.29
C ASP A 477 -9.54 18.18 -10.09
N PHE A 478 -8.48 17.39 -10.15
CA PHE A 478 -8.48 16.03 -10.70
C PHE A 478 -9.60 15.15 -10.13
N GLN A 479 -9.74 15.10 -8.78
CA GLN A 479 -10.78 14.31 -8.14
C GLN A 479 -12.19 14.78 -8.50
N MET A 480 -12.41 16.09 -8.60
CA MET A 480 -13.70 16.67 -9.00
C MET A 480 -14.05 16.29 -10.44
N LEU A 481 -13.09 16.42 -11.36
CA LEU A 481 -13.28 16.03 -12.76
C LEU A 481 -13.52 14.53 -12.91
N MET A 482 -12.84 13.69 -12.12
CA MET A 482 -13.07 12.25 -12.11
C MET A 482 -14.46 11.88 -11.58
N ALA A 483 -14.97 12.60 -10.58
CA ALA A 483 -16.33 12.40 -10.10
C ALA A 483 -17.35 12.69 -11.20
N ASP A 484 -17.19 13.79 -11.95
CA ASP A 484 -18.09 14.18 -13.05
C ASP A 484 -17.96 13.26 -14.28
N ALA A 485 -16.74 12.82 -14.62
CA ALA A 485 -16.50 11.91 -15.72
C ALA A 485 -17.01 10.48 -15.44
N ALA A 486 -17.03 10.08 -14.16
CA ALA A 486 -17.44 8.76 -13.68
C ALA A 486 -16.85 7.60 -14.51
N PRO A 487 -15.52 7.48 -14.68
CA PRO A 487 -14.92 6.40 -15.46
C PRO A 487 -15.00 5.06 -14.72
N ALA A 488 -15.23 5.10 -13.42
CA ALA A 488 -15.30 3.95 -12.54
C ALA A 488 -16.27 4.20 -11.37
N ILE A 489 -16.66 3.13 -10.69
CA ILE A 489 -17.31 3.18 -9.38
C ILE A 489 -16.22 2.94 -8.36
N PHE A 490 -15.67 3.98 -7.73
CA PHE A 490 -14.79 3.84 -6.58
C PHE A 490 -15.60 3.30 -5.40
N LEU A 491 -15.04 2.37 -4.63
CA LEU A 491 -15.79 1.58 -3.65
C LEU A 491 -15.27 1.73 -2.21
N TYR A 492 -14.02 1.36 -2.00
CA TYR A 492 -13.43 1.32 -0.67
C TYR A 492 -11.89 1.36 -0.72
N ALA A 493 -11.31 1.83 0.37
CA ALA A 493 -9.89 1.67 0.70
C ALA A 493 -9.75 0.64 1.85
N GLY A 494 -8.80 -0.27 1.72
CA GLY A 494 -8.54 -1.30 2.74
C GLY A 494 -7.94 -0.72 4.02
N ARG A 495 -8.08 -1.46 5.13
CA ARG A 495 -7.30 -1.23 6.36
C ARG A 495 -6.43 -2.43 6.63
N TYR A 496 -5.18 -2.17 6.94
CA TYR A 496 -4.24 -3.18 7.39
C TYR A 496 -4.53 -3.52 8.85
N GLN A 497 -4.62 -4.81 9.15
CA GLN A 497 -4.89 -5.32 10.50
C GLN A 497 -3.64 -6.06 10.99
N TYR A 498 -3.13 -5.70 12.18
CA TYR A 498 -1.92 -6.27 12.76
C TYR A 498 -2.14 -6.69 14.20
N ALA A 499 -2.12 -7.99 14.46
CA ALA A 499 -2.24 -8.51 15.83
C ALA A 499 -0.87 -8.54 16.50
N VAL A 500 -0.86 -8.10 17.75
CA VAL A 500 0.35 -7.95 18.56
C VAL A 500 0.10 -8.57 19.96
N SER A 501 0.97 -9.49 20.34
CA SER A 501 1.02 -10.02 21.70
C SER A 501 1.54 -8.97 22.69
N GLN A 502 0.94 -8.89 23.86
CA GLN A 502 1.45 -8.03 24.94
C GLN A 502 2.86 -8.37 25.41
N ARG A 503 3.42 -9.51 24.96
CA ARG A 503 4.81 -9.88 25.20
C ARG A 503 5.80 -8.99 24.44
N VAL A 504 5.37 -8.42 23.30
CA VAL A 504 6.18 -7.53 22.48
C VAL A 504 5.69 -6.10 22.68
N HIS A 505 6.57 -5.25 23.17
CA HIS A 505 6.30 -3.85 23.44
C HIS A 505 6.93 -2.95 22.37
N GLY A 506 6.52 -1.67 22.34
CA GLY A 506 7.07 -0.68 21.40
C GLY A 506 6.56 -0.83 19.97
N VAL A 507 5.64 -1.78 19.71
CA VAL A 507 5.07 -1.98 18.38
C VAL A 507 4.09 -0.86 18.07
N HIS A 508 4.40 -0.10 17.04
CA HIS A 508 3.54 0.94 16.49
C HIS A 508 3.90 1.21 15.03
N PHE A 509 2.98 1.79 14.28
CA PHE A 509 3.18 2.24 12.90
C PHE A 509 2.32 3.46 12.58
N ASN A 510 2.52 4.06 11.44
CA ASN A 510 1.79 5.25 10.99
C ASN A 510 0.30 4.93 10.74
N LYS A 511 -0.55 5.96 10.82
CA LYS A 511 -2.00 5.80 10.54
C LYS A 511 -2.28 5.44 9.09
N ALA A 512 -1.46 5.94 8.16
CA ALA A 512 -1.46 5.55 6.76
C ALA A 512 -0.20 4.70 6.49
N ILE A 513 -0.35 3.55 5.83
CA ILE A 513 0.65 2.51 5.81
C ILE A 513 0.59 1.66 4.53
N GLU A 514 1.74 1.30 4.00
CA GLU A 514 1.93 0.10 3.18
C GLU A 514 2.21 -1.09 4.12
N PRO A 515 1.81 -2.32 3.82
CA PRO A 515 1.89 -3.45 4.78
C PRO A 515 3.27 -3.65 5.42
N TYR A 516 4.36 -3.48 4.66
CA TYR A 516 5.73 -3.61 5.14
C TYR A 516 6.20 -2.46 6.04
N ASP A 517 5.52 -1.31 6.04
CA ASP A 517 5.85 -0.17 6.91
C ASP A 517 5.52 -0.46 8.39
N ARG A 518 4.81 -1.56 8.71
CA ARG A 518 4.65 -2.02 10.09
C ARG A 518 5.99 -2.26 10.79
N PHE A 519 7.05 -2.48 10.04
CA PHE A 519 8.41 -2.64 10.53
C PHE A 519 9.21 -1.33 10.61
N GLN A 520 8.63 -0.19 10.23
CA GLN A 520 9.33 1.10 10.19
C GLN A 520 9.98 1.45 11.54
N TYR A 521 9.32 1.11 12.64
CA TYR A 521 9.80 1.36 14.01
C TYR A 521 10.21 0.07 14.74
N VAL A 522 10.64 -0.95 13.99
CA VAL A 522 11.05 -2.25 14.58
C VAL A 522 12.23 -2.15 15.56
N THR A 523 13.02 -1.10 15.45
CA THR A 523 14.11 -0.80 16.40
C THR A 523 13.60 -0.46 17.81
N ASP A 524 12.35 -0.05 17.95
CA ASP A 524 11.70 0.27 19.22
C ASP A 524 11.07 -0.96 19.89
N TRP A 525 11.02 -2.10 19.17
CA TRP A 525 10.40 -3.33 19.68
C TRP A 525 11.29 -4.00 20.71
N TYR A 526 10.71 -4.38 21.86
CA TYR A 526 11.42 -5.07 22.93
C TYR A 526 10.51 -6.10 23.62
N VAL A 527 11.13 -7.12 24.19
CA VAL A 527 10.47 -8.17 24.99
C VAL A 527 11.00 -8.19 26.44
N ASN A 528 12.16 -7.60 26.67
CA ASN A 528 12.78 -7.51 27.99
C ASN A 528 12.59 -6.11 28.57
N THR A 529 12.42 -6.03 29.91
CA THR A 529 12.30 -4.78 30.64
C THR A 529 13.27 -4.77 31.82
N THR A 530 13.76 -3.58 32.17
CA THR A 530 14.42 -3.32 33.46
C THR A 530 13.40 -2.70 34.39
N GLY A 531 13.26 -3.27 35.60
CA GLY A 531 12.40 -2.76 36.65
C GLY A 531 12.89 -1.46 37.27
#